data_7398a27bfde990bb4bce6c5469a6cadf
#
_entry.id   7398a27bfde990bb4bce6c5469a6cadf
#
_cell.length_a   1.000
_cell.length_b   1.000
_cell.length_c   1.000
_cell.angle_alpha   90.00
_cell.angle_beta   90.00
_cell.angle_gamma   90.00
#
_symmetry.space_group_name_H-M   'P 1'
#
loop_
_entity.id
_entity.type
_entity.pdbx_description
1 polymer ?
#
loop_
_entity_poly.entity_id
_entity_poly.type
_entity_poly.pdbx_seq_one_letter_code
_entity_poly.pdbx_strand_id
1 'polypeptide(L)'
;MTAAADLTSTTPTTDMTVDARGPVAPPVELIAGLDVTAAGELAAEHVLAHAICCLRRAGADRITAATHRATVYETAHVSMSISISTGLDPARMVELLSEALPEAGAVRIGEVGVGAPALQASAERAAAAHRDRSSGRVVHFPGGETLTGTVTVADVLATLIDRVVALGGGQVAPDSLLVTRDFLRPRWDAGELVLHVQQAVGGTWVPFETPNPTPCCAIHN
;
A
#
# COMPACT_ATOMS: atom_id res chain seq x y z
N MET A 1 -79.85 16.08 -19.56
CA MET A 1 -79.40 16.18 -18.18
C MET A 1 -77.96 15.66 -18.19
N THR A 2 -77.02 16.57 -18.24
CA THR A 2 -75.60 16.28 -18.46
C THR A 2 -74.82 16.57 -17.15
N ALA A 3 -74.23 15.55 -16.54
CA ALA A 3 -73.47 15.70 -15.31
C ALA A 3 -71.99 16.03 -15.72
N ALA A 4 -71.51 17.16 -15.24
CA ALA A 4 -70.07 17.55 -15.37
C ALA A 4 -69.27 16.85 -14.27
N ALA A 5 -68.16 16.19 -14.67
CA ALA A 5 -67.24 15.63 -13.76
C ALA A 5 -66.09 16.65 -13.51
N ASP A 6 -65.88 17.00 -12.26
CA ASP A 6 -64.84 17.89 -11.75
C ASP A 6 -63.52 17.14 -11.62
N LEU A 7 -62.50 17.54 -12.35
CA LEU A 7 -61.16 17.01 -12.30
C LEU A 7 -60.28 17.94 -11.45
N THR A 8 -60.17 17.66 -10.16
CA THR A 8 -59.17 18.31 -9.29
C THR A 8 -57.79 17.72 -9.56
N SER A 9 -56.95 18.50 -10.25
CA SER A 9 -55.56 18.22 -10.47
C SER A 9 -54.73 18.49 -9.20
N THR A 10 -54.26 17.44 -8.54
CA THR A 10 -53.28 17.53 -7.44
C THR A 10 -51.88 17.44 -8.01
N THR A 11 -51.18 18.54 -8.03
CA THR A 11 -49.76 18.61 -8.39
C THR A 11 -48.91 18.09 -7.20
N PRO A 12 -48.02 17.12 -7.36
CA PRO A 12 -47.11 16.74 -6.29
C PRO A 12 -46.01 17.80 -6.18
N THR A 13 -45.93 18.45 -5.02
CA THR A 13 -44.77 19.29 -4.65
C THR A 13 -43.57 18.39 -4.41
N THR A 14 -42.62 18.38 -5.34
CA THR A 14 -41.31 17.74 -5.15
C THR A 14 -40.52 18.59 -4.20
N ASP A 15 -40.42 18.14 -2.95
CA ASP A 15 -39.48 18.70 -1.97
C ASP A 15 -38.07 18.36 -2.39
N MET A 16 -37.41 19.29 -3.06
CA MET A 16 -35.96 19.22 -3.37
C MET A 16 -35.19 19.67 -2.13
N THR A 17 -34.93 18.75 -1.21
CA THR A 17 -33.89 18.93 -0.23
C THR A 17 -32.53 18.96 -0.95
N VAL A 18 -32.03 20.17 -1.22
CA VAL A 18 -30.69 20.40 -1.72
C VAL A 18 -29.71 20.03 -0.61
N ASP A 19 -29.01 18.90 -0.78
CA ASP A 19 -27.90 18.53 0.11
C ASP A 19 -26.81 19.63 0.01
N ALA A 20 -26.68 20.40 1.10
CA ALA A 20 -25.77 21.55 1.18
C ALA A 20 -24.28 21.17 1.26
N ARG A 21 -23.94 19.91 1.02
CA ARG A 21 -22.57 19.47 0.83
C ARG A 21 -22.17 19.79 -0.61
N GLY A 22 -21.37 20.85 -0.76
CA GLY A 22 -20.72 21.18 -2.04
C GLY A 22 -19.92 19.98 -2.57
N PRO A 23 -19.50 19.98 -3.86
CA PRO A 23 -18.77 18.89 -4.45
C PRO A 23 -17.51 18.59 -3.61
N VAL A 24 -17.48 17.41 -2.96
CA VAL A 24 -16.27 16.94 -2.29
C VAL A 24 -15.25 16.69 -3.40
N ALA A 25 -14.14 17.43 -3.36
CA ALA A 25 -13.06 17.21 -4.30
C ALA A 25 -12.63 15.73 -4.25
N PRO A 26 -12.32 15.10 -5.39
CA PRO A 26 -11.87 13.71 -5.39
C PRO A 26 -10.65 13.58 -4.45
N PRO A 27 -10.54 12.48 -3.71
CA PRO A 27 -9.41 12.28 -2.81
C PRO A 27 -8.10 12.32 -3.61
N VAL A 28 -7.15 13.12 -3.11
CA VAL A 28 -5.81 13.24 -3.71
C VAL A 28 -4.96 12.09 -3.17
N GLU A 29 -4.25 11.40 -4.06
CA GLU A 29 -3.24 10.44 -3.64
C GLU A 29 -1.98 11.17 -3.21
N LEU A 30 -1.60 11.06 -1.94
CA LEU A 30 -0.33 11.55 -1.41
C LEU A 30 0.65 10.42 -1.25
N ILE A 31 1.89 10.63 -1.66
CA ILE A 31 2.97 9.65 -1.49
C ILE A 31 4.05 10.27 -0.61
N ALA A 32 4.27 9.65 0.55
CA ALA A 32 5.32 9.98 1.49
C ALA A 32 6.49 9.01 1.35
N GLY A 33 7.69 9.53 1.38
CA GLY A 33 8.90 8.77 1.66
C GLY A 33 9.30 8.92 3.13
N LEU A 34 9.87 7.86 3.71
CA LEU A 34 10.31 7.81 5.10
C LEU A 34 11.69 7.15 5.18
N ASP A 35 12.55 7.68 6.03
CA ASP A 35 13.84 7.06 6.30
C ASP A 35 14.20 7.21 7.78
N VAL A 36 14.40 6.08 8.45
CA VAL A 36 14.82 5.98 9.84
C VAL A 36 16.11 5.17 9.97
N THR A 37 16.83 4.98 8.87
CA THR A 37 18.01 4.10 8.80
C THR A 37 17.75 2.69 9.31
N ALA A 38 16.58 2.12 8.97
CA ALA A 38 16.20 0.78 9.43
C ALA A 38 17.21 -0.27 8.96
N ALA A 39 17.75 -1.04 9.91
CA ALA A 39 18.84 -1.99 9.65
C ALA A 39 18.43 -3.17 8.73
N GLY A 40 17.13 -3.38 8.50
CA GLY A 40 16.62 -4.44 7.65
C GLY A 40 15.09 -4.38 7.49
N GLU A 41 14.56 -5.29 6.67
CA GLU A 41 13.15 -5.34 6.28
C GLU A 41 12.20 -5.43 7.50
N LEU A 42 12.51 -6.28 8.49
CA LEU A 42 11.67 -6.46 9.66
C LEU A 42 11.54 -5.18 10.50
N ALA A 43 12.65 -4.44 10.67
CA ALA A 43 12.64 -3.16 11.38
C ALA A 43 11.82 -2.12 10.61
N ALA A 44 11.98 -2.04 9.30
CA ALA A 44 11.21 -1.14 8.44
C ALA A 44 9.70 -1.49 8.43
N GLU A 45 9.34 -2.77 8.36
CA GLU A 45 7.94 -3.22 8.44
C GLU A 45 7.28 -2.82 9.78
N HIS A 46 8.04 -2.88 10.87
CA HIS A 46 7.54 -2.46 12.19
C HIS A 46 7.20 -0.96 12.22
N VAL A 47 8.08 -0.14 11.67
CA VAL A 47 7.85 1.31 11.54
C VAL A 47 6.64 1.58 10.66
N LEU A 48 6.54 0.90 9.50
CA LEU A 48 5.40 1.04 8.60
C LEU A 48 4.08 0.64 9.26
N ALA A 49 4.06 -0.46 10.01
CA ALA A 49 2.86 -0.90 10.72
C ALA A 49 2.35 0.17 11.72
N HIS A 50 3.26 0.82 12.44
CA HIS A 50 2.93 1.91 13.35
C HIS A 50 2.42 3.14 12.58
N ALA A 51 3.11 3.57 11.53
CA ALA A 51 2.71 4.69 10.69
C ALA A 51 1.33 4.47 10.06
N ILE A 52 1.05 3.27 9.52
CA ILE A 52 -0.26 2.89 8.97
C ILE A 52 -1.35 2.99 10.05
N CYS A 53 -1.08 2.54 11.27
CA CYS A 53 -2.03 2.65 12.38
C CYS A 53 -2.38 4.11 12.69
N CYS A 54 -1.40 5.01 12.73
CA CYS A 54 -1.60 6.45 12.94
C CYS A 54 -2.40 7.09 11.81
N LEU A 55 -2.07 6.79 10.55
CA LEU A 55 -2.77 7.29 9.37
C LEU A 55 -4.24 6.83 9.33
N ARG A 56 -4.52 5.56 9.64
CA ARG A 56 -5.89 5.04 9.72
C ARG A 56 -6.73 5.75 10.78
N ARG A 57 -6.14 6.03 11.95
CA ARG A 57 -6.80 6.82 13.01
C ARG A 57 -7.10 8.26 12.57
N ALA A 58 -6.29 8.82 11.69
CA ALA A 58 -6.51 10.13 11.08
C ALA A 58 -7.48 10.10 9.87
N GLY A 59 -8.09 8.95 9.57
CA GLY A 59 -9.06 8.79 8.50
C GLY A 59 -8.46 8.54 7.12
N ALA A 60 -7.17 8.16 7.04
CA ALA A 60 -6.57 7.77 5.76
C ALA A 60 -7.13 6.42 5.28
N ASP A 61 -7.38 6.35 3.98
CA ASP A 61 -7.91 5.16 3.32
C ASP A 61 -6.98 4.70 2.17
N ARG A 62 -7.21 3.50 1.66
CA ARG A 62 -6.47 2.92 0.52
C ARG A 62 -4.95 3.05 0.65
N ILE A 63 -4.42 2.62 1.79
CA ILE A 63 -3.00 2.72 2.10
C ILE A 63 -2.22 1.64 1.33
N THR A 64 -1.15 2.06 0.62
CA THR A 64 -0.13 1.16 0.10
C THR A 64 1.22 1.52 0.70
N ALA A 65 1.95 0.56 1.25
CA ALA A 65 3.25 0.79 1.89
C ALA A 65 4.30 -0.19 1.37
N ALA A 66 5.50 0.31 1.15
CA ALA A 66 6.61 -0.46 0.61
C ALA A 66 7.94 -0.14 1.30
N THR A 67 8.83 -1.12 1.27
CA THR A 67 10.23 -0.98 1.69
C THR A 67 11.13 -0.87 0.46
N HIS A 68 12.24 -0.12 0.59
CA HIS A 68 13.20 0.15 -0.47
C HIS A 68 14.62 0.00 0.06
N ARG A 69 15.51 -0.59 -0.72
CA ARG A 69 16.92 -0.59 -0.39
C ARG A 69 17.52 0.81 -0.59
N ALA A 70 18.21 1.31 0.40
CA ALA A 70 18.80 2.62 0.40
C ALA A 70 20.27 2.57 0.87
N THR A 71 21.02 3.62 0.52
CA THR A 71 22.37 3.84 1.02
C THR A 71 22.54 5.33 1.30
N VAL A 72 22.90 5.64 2.54
CA VAL A 72 23.22 6.99 3.00
C VAL A 72 24.52 6.93 3.78
N TYR A 73 25.46 7.82 3.49
CA TYR A 73 26.80 7.84 4.10
C TYR A 73 27.51 6.48 4.04
N GLU A 74 27.44 5.81 2.87
CA GLU A 74 28.02 4.47 2.62
C GLU A 74 27.40 3.33 3.46
N THR A 75 26.38 3.61 4.24
CA THR A 75 25.67 2.62 5.05
C THR A 75 24.40 2.15 4.33
N ALA A 76 24.35 0.86 4.02
CA ALA A 76 23.16 0.24 3.46
C ALA A 76 22.09 0.08 4.54
N HIS A 77 20.85 0.45 4.23
CA HIS A 77 19.71 0.34 5.12
C HIS A 77 18.40 0.19 4.29
N VAL A 78 17.25 0.23 4.96
CA VAL A 78 15.95 0.16 4.33
C VAL A 78 15.22 1.49 4.58
N SER A 79 14.89 2.20 3.50
CA SER A 79 13.93 3.30 3.50
C SER A 79 12.54 2.79 3.15
N MET A 80 11.53 3.64 3.29
CA MET A 80 10.13 3.25 3.15
C MET A 80 9.34 4.27 2.35
N SER A 81 8.21 3.85 1.83
CA SER A 81 7.21 4.74 1.22
C SER A 81 5.80 4.35 1.60
N ILE A 82 4.92 5.33 1.68
CA ILE A 82 3.48 5.14 1.92
C ILE A 82 2.71 6.00 0.94
N SER A 83 1.77 5.42 0.19
CA SER A 83 0.72 6.17 -0.49
C SER A 83 -0.60 6.04 0.24
N ILE A 84 -1.37 7.12 0.27
CA ILE A 84 -2.71 7.15 0.85
C ILE A 84 -3.66 7.94 -0.03
N SER A 85 -4.91 7.54 -0.06
CA SER A 85 -6.01 8.35 -0.57
C SER A 85 -6.60 9.12 0.62
N THR A 86 -6.51 10.46 0.60
CA THR A 86 -6.87 11.27 1.76
C THR A 86 -7.31 12.67 1.38
N GLY A 87 -8.06 13.33 2.28
CA GLY A 87 -8.31 14.76 2.24
C GLY A 87 -7.32 15.59 3.08
N LEU A 88 -6.28 14.96 3.64
CA LEU A 88 -5.24 15.66 4.40
C LEU A 88 -4.33 16.44 3.43
N ASP A 89 -3.86 17.61 3.86
CA ASP A 89 -2.79 18.31 3.17
C ASP A 89 -1.40 17.67 3.47
N PRO A 90 -0.39 17.91 2.61
CA PRO A 90 0.94 17.33 2.78
C PRO A 90 1.61 17.70 4.11
N ALA A 91 1.44 18.92 4.62
CA ALA A 91 2.07 19.36 5.87
C ALA A 91 1.50 18.57 7.06
N ARG A 92 0.17 18.42 7.11
CA ARG A 92 -0.48 17.62 8.16
C ARG A 92 -0.08 16.14 8.10
N MET A 93 0.08 15.59 6.90
CA MET A 93 0.57 14.23 6.75
C MET A 93 2.02 14.08 7.24
N VAL A 94 2.91 15.06 6.94
CA VAL A 94 4.28 15.08 7.45
C VAL A 94 4.30 15.11 8.99
N GLU A 95 3.48 15.94 9.63
CA GLU A 95 3.36 15.98 11.09
C GLU A 95 2.98 14.62 11.67
N LEU A 96 1.88 14.02 11.19
CA LEU A 96 1.39 12.72 11.66
C LEU A 96 2.42 11.60 11.49
N LEU A 97 3.12 11.57 10.37
CA LEU A 97 4.15 10.59 10.11
C LEU A 97 5.37 10.84 11.00
N SER A 98 5.77 12.10 11.22
CA SER A 98 6.90 12.45 12.09
C SER A 98 6.67 12.04 13.54
N GLU A 99 5.44 12.19 14.06
CA GLU A 99 5.05 11.72 15.38
C GLU A 99 5.10 10.18 15.50
N ALA A 100 4.89 9.48 14.38
CA ALA A 100 4.93 8.02 14.33
C ALA A 100 6.35 7.44 14.16
N LEU A 101 7.34 8.26 13.82
CA LEU A 101 8.71 7.83 13.58
C LEU A 101 9.61 8.03 14.81
N PRO A 102 10.75 7.31 14.92
CA PRO A 102 11.82 7.65 15.83
C PRO A 102 12.34 9.10 15.62
N GLU A 103 12.81 9.75 16.66
CA GLU A 103 13.25 11.17 16.66
C GLU A 103 14.26 11.52 15.54
N ALA A 104 15.10 10.58 15.14
CA ALA A 104 16.10 10.78 14.08
C ALA A 104 15.56 10.52 12.67
N GLY A 105 14.27 10.23 12.51
CA GLY A 105 13.66 9.90 11.23
C GLY A 105 13.49 11.11 10.32
N ALA A 106 13.36 10.83 9.02
CA ALA A 106 12.98 11.82 8.01
C ALA A 106 11.69 11.41 7.30
N VAL A 107 10.87 12.42 6.98
CA VAL A 107 9.67 12.31 6.16
C VAL A 107 9.78 13.31 5.02
N ARG A 108 9.33 12.92 3.82
CA ARG A 108 9.28 13.78 2.65
C ARG A 108 8.00 13.55 1.84
N ILE A 109 7.28 14.63 1.52
CA ILE A 109 6.12 14.62 0.63
C ILE A 109 6.24 15.82 -0.30
N GLY A 110 6.63 15.59 -1.54
CA GLY A 110 6.94 16.68 -2.48
C GLY A 110 7.96 17.66 -1.88
N GLU A 111 7.61 18.93 -1.77
CA GLU A 111 8.49 19.96 -1.21
C GLU A 111 8.48 20.03 0.32
N VAL A 112 7.50 19.40 0.97
CA VAL A 112 7.38 19.41 2.44
C VAL A 112 8.16 18.23 3.04
N GLY A 113 8.98 18.52 4.05
CA GLY A 113 9.71 17.44 4.73
C GLY A 113 10.38 17.89 6.02
N VAL A 114 10.75 16.90 6.82
CA VAL A 114 11.46 17.05 8.12
C VAL A 114 12.57 16.02 8.23
N GLY A 115 13.53 16.27 9.14
CA GLY A 115 14.67 15.39 9.37
C GLY A 115 15.95 15.82 8.66
N ALA A 116 17.02 15.06 8.82
CA ALA A 116 18.33 15.37 8.23
C ALA A 116 18.28 15.37 6.70
N PRO A 117 18.95 16.31 6.00
CA PRO A 117 18.88 16.44 4.54
C PRO A 117 19.20 15.16 3.76
N ALA A 118 20.21 14.39 4.20
CA ALA A 118 20.58 13.14 3.54
C ALA A 118 19.48 12.06 3.66
N LEU A 119 18.78 11.99 4.79
CA LEU A 119 17.64 11.09 4.99
C LEU A 119 16.41 11.58 4.23
N GLN A 120 16.16 12.89 4.15
CA GLN A 120 15.11 13.43 3.31
C GLN A 120 15.32 13.09 1.83
N ALA A 121 16.57 13.18 1.34
CA ALA A 121 16.91 12.78 -0.03
C ALA A 121 16.72 11.27 -0.26
N SER A 122 16.97 10.45 0.75
CA SER A 122 16.69 9.00 0.69
C SER A 122 15.18 8.72 0.69
N ALA A 123 14.43 9.39 1.54
CA ALA A 123 12.97 9.32 1.61
C ALA A 123 12.32 9.75 0.26
N GLU A 124 12.81 10.84 -0.35
CA GLU A 124 12.33 11.30 -1.68
C GLU A 124 12.57 10.24 -2.76
N ARG A 125 13.73 9.56 -2.76
CA ARG A 125 13.97 8.46 -3.70
C ARG A 125 13.00 7.30 -3.50
N ALA A 126 12.66 6.96 -2.26
CA ALA A 126 11.67 5.93 -1.97
C ALA A 126 10.27 6.34 -2.46
N ALA A 127 9.87 7.60 -2.23
CA ALA A 127 8.62 8.15 -2.73
C ALA A 127 8.56 8.18 -4.27
N ALA A 128 9.66 8.54 -4.93
CA ALA A 128 9.76 8.53 -6.39
C ALA A 128 9.63 7.11 -6.95
N ALA A 129 10.36 6.15 -6.38
CA ALA A 129 10.28 4.75 -6.78
C ALA A 129 8.87 4.16 -6.62
N HIS A 130 8.16 4.57 -5.56
CA HIS A 130 6.74 4.22 -5.34
C HIS A 130 5.84 4.83 -6.42
N ARG A 131 5.97 6.13 -6.67
CA ARG A 131 5.18 6.86 -7.68
C ARG A 131 5.34 6.25 -9.07
N ASP A 132 6.58 5.95 -9.43
CA ASP A 132 6.93 5.40 -10.73
C ASP A 132 6.72 3.88 -10.82
N ARG A 133 6.37 3.22 -9.70
CA ARG A 133 6.28 1.75 -9.56
C ARG A 133 7.51 1.04 -10.14
N SER A 134 8.68 1.66 -9.97
CA SER A 134 9.92 1.20 -10.58
C SER A 134 10.66 0.18 -9.72
N SER A 135 10.48 0.25 -8.41
CA SER A 135 11.05 -0.68 -7.43
C SER A 135 10.38 -0.55 -6.07
N GLY A 136 10.50 -1.58 -5.25
CA GLY A 136 9.97 -1.61 -3.89
C GLY A 136 9.30 -2.93 -3.59
N ARG A 137 9.40 -3.34 -2.34
CA ARG A 137 8.75 -4.53 -1.80
C ARG A 137 7.52 -4.09 -1.02
N VAL A 138 6.34 -4.34 -1.54
CA VAL A 138 5.08 -3.89 -0.95
C VAL A 138 4.72 -4.79 0.22
N VAL A 139 4.50 -4.19 1.37
CA VAL A 139 4.23 -4.88 2.64
C VAL A 139 2.78 -4.71 3.10
N HIS A 140 2.12 -3.68 2.61
CA HIS A 140 0.71 -3.41 2.86
C HIS A 140 0.06 -2.82 1.59
N PHE A 141 -1.12 -3.30 1.22
CA PHE A 141 -1.87 -2.84 0.07
C PHE A 141 -3.37 -3.12 0.24
N PRO A 142 -4.26 -2.35 -0.40
CA PRO A 142 -5.69 -2.58 -0.34
C PRO A 142 -6.07 -3.98 -0.85
N GLY A 143 -6.88 -4.70 -0.06
CA GLY A 143 -7.29 -6.07 -0.34
C GLY A 143 -6.29 -7.15 0.12
N GLY A 144 -5.07 -6.78 0.49
CA GLY A 144 -4.07 -7.74 0.99
C GLY A 144 -4.51 -8.47 2.26
N GLU A 145 -5.28 -7.80 3.11
CA GLU A 145 -5.81 -8.33 4.37
C GLU A 145 -6.85 -9.45 4.17
N THR A 146 -7.44 -9.56 2.99
CA THR A 146 -8.40 -10.63 2.67
C THR A 146 -7.72 -11.89 2.15
N LEU A 147 -6.45 -11.80 1.76
CA LEU A 147 -5.67 -12.90 1.18
C LEU A 147 -5.02 -13.75 2.28
N THR A 148 -5.84 -14.50 3.03
CA THR A 148 -5.37 -15.36 4.14
C THR A 148 -5.60 -16.83 3.85
N GLY A 149 -4.79 -17.70 4.47
CA GLY A 149 -4.90 -19.14 4.32
C GLY A 149 -4.62 -19.60 2.88
N THR A 150 -5.57 -20.31 2.27
CA THR A 150 -5.47 -20.79 0.88
C THR A 150 -6.49 -20.08 0.02
N VAL A 151 -6.02 -19.42 -1.04
CA VAL A 151 -6.83 -18.64 -2.00
C VAL A 151 -6.52 -19.12 -3.41
N THR A 152 -7.32 -18.71 -4.39
CA THR A 152 -6.98 -18.90 -5.80
C THR A 152 -6.07 -17.77 -6.29
N VAL A 153 -5.31 -18.01 -7.35
CA VAL A 153 -4.54 -16.96 -8.03
C VAL A 153 -5.49 -15.88 -8.58
N ALA A 154 -6.70 -16.24 -8.97
CA ALA A 154 -7.73 -15.27 -9.39
C ALA A 154 -8.10 -14.32 -8.25
N ASP A 155 -8.23 -14.78 -6.99
CA ASP A 155 -8.49 -13.92 -5.83
C ASP A 155 -7.34 -12.94 -5.61
N VAL A 156 -6.09 -13.39 -5.80
CA VAL A 156 -4.90 -12.53 -5.71
C VAL A 156 -4.92 -11.45 -6.78
N LEU A 157 -5.21 -11.81 -8.03
CA LEU A 157 -5.29 -10.87 -9.16
C LEU A 157 -6.50 -9.92 -9.10
N ALA A 158 -7.49 -10.21 -8.25
CA ALA A 158 -8.60 -9.30 -7.96
C ALA A 158 -8.23 -8.15 -7.02
N THR A 159 -7.02 -8.16 -6.46
CA THR A 159 -6.48 -7.08 -5.60
C THR A 159 -5.62 -6.09 -6.40
N LEU A 160 -4.67 -5.43 -5.74
CA LEU A 160 -3.70 -4.53 -6.38
C LEU A 160 -2.59 -5.28 -7.13
N ILE A 161 -2.49 -6.60 -7.01
CA ILE A 161 -1.45 -7.41 -7.64
C ILE A 161 -1.79 -7.63 -9.12
N ASP A 162 -0.91 -7.14 -10.01
CA ASP A 162 -1.11 -7.21 -11.45
C ASP A 162 -0.74 -8.59 -12.03
N ARG A 163 0.29 -9.25 -11.46
CA ARG A 163 0.76 -10.55 -11.94
C ARG A 163 1.21 -11.47 -10.82
N VAL A 164 0.98 -12.78 -11.03
CA VAL A 164 1.57 -13.87 -10.23
C VAL A 164 2.52 -14.66 -11.13
N VAL A 165 3.80 -14.73 -10.74
CA VAL A 165 4.87 -15.30 -11.57
C VAL A 165 5.59 -16.40 -10.81
N ALA A 166 5.74 -17.57 -11.44
CA ALA A 166 6.51 -18.68 -10.89
C ALA A 166 8.02 -18.36 -10.90
N LEU A 167 8.75 -18.78 -9.87
CA LEU A 167 10.22 -18.78 -9.91
C LEU A 167 10.71 -19.61 -11.09
N GLY A 168 11.64 -19.03 -11.86
CA GLY A 168 12.11 -19.62 -13.10
C GLY A 168 11.32 -19.18 -14.33
N GLY A 169 10.30 -18.32 -14.14
CA GLY A 169 9.48 -17.74 -15.19
C GLY A 169 8.17 -18.50 -15.43
N GLY A 170 7.26 -17.85 -16.16
CA GLY A 170 5.94 -18.39 -16.49
C GLY A 170 4.82 -17.84 -15.59
N GLN A 171 3.63 -17.78 -16.17
CA GLN A 171 2.42 -17.39 -15.47
C GLN A 171 1.82 -18.58 -14.73
N VAL A 172 1.20 -18.34 -13.59
CA VAL A 172 0.46 -19.33 -12.83
C VAL A 172 -1.02 -19.23 -13.22
N ALA A 173 -1.66 -20.38 -13.46
CA ALA A 173 -3.05 -20.40 -13.87
C ALA A 173 -3.98 -19.80 -12.82
N PRO A 174 -5.04 -19.04 -13.19
CA PRO A 174 -5.92 -18.34 -12.26
C PRO A 174 -6.64 -19.24 -11.25
N ASP A 175 -6.92 -20.48 -11.61
CA ASP A 175 -7.56 -21.51 -10.79
C ASP A 175 -6.59 -22.26 -9.85
N SER A 176 -5.29 -21.97 -9.95
CA SER A 176 -4.27 -22.56 -9.09
C SER A 176 -4.45 -22.10 -7.64
N LEU A 177 -4.21 -23.02 -6.70
CA LEU A 177 -4.28 -22.74 -5.26
C LEU A 177 -2.95 -22.19 -4.74
N LEU A 178 -3.02 -21.05 -4.07
CA LEU A 178 -1.91 -20.40 -3.36
C LEU A 178 -2.14 -20.47 -1.85
N VAL A 179 -1.23 -21.12 -1.13
CA VAL A 179 -1.18 -21.06 0.33
C VAL A 179 -0.41 -19.82 0.73
N THR A 180 -1.11 -18.77 1.15
CA THR A 180 -0.54 -17.41 1.34
C THR A 180 0.43 -17.31 2.52
N ARG A 181 0.30 -18.22 3.51
CA ARG A 181 1.01 -18.16 4.79
C ARG A 181 0.77 -16.84 5.55
N ASP A 182 -0.32 -16.13 5.19
CA ASP A 182 -0.67 -14.79 5.68
C ASP A 182 0.48 -13.78 5.52
N PHE A 183 1.33 -14.01 4.51
CA PHE A 183 2.53 -13.23 4.26
C PHE A 183 2.78 -13.08 2.76
N LEU A 184 2.19 -12.05 2.17
CA LEU A 184 2.39 -11.69 0.77
C LEU A 184 3.25 -10.43 0.67
N ARG A 185 4.32 -10.51 -0.12
CA ARG A 185 5.27 -9.40 -0.35
C ARG A 185 5.53 -9.23 -1.84
N PRO A 186 4.52 -8.73 -2.58
CA PRO A 186 4.71 -8.42 -3.99
C PRO A 186 5.71 -7.27 -4.16
N ARG A 187 6.28 -7.18 -5.37
CA ARG A 187 7.28 -6.16 -5.70
C ARG A 187 6.86 -5.40 -6.95
N TRP A 188 7.15 -4.12 -6.99
CA TRP A 188 7.04 -3.37 -8.23
C TRP A 188 8.17 -3.76 -9.18
N ASP A 189 7.76 -4.06 -10.40
CA ASP A 189 8.62 -4.40 -11.52
C ASP A 189 8.02 -3.79 -12.81
N ALA A 190 8.74 -2.86 -13.41
CA ALA A 190 8.35 -2.20 -14.66
C ALA A 190 6.92 -1.63 -14.68
N GLY A 191 6.46 -1.05 -13.56
CA GLY A 191 5.14 -0.44 -13.45
C GLY A 191 4.04 -1.38 -12.93
N GLU A 192 4.31 -2.68 -12.82
CA GLU A 192 3.38 -3.70 -12.35
C GLU A 192 3.72 -4.17 -10.94
N LEU A 193 2.71 -4.56 -10.18
CA LEU A 193 2.89 -5.21 -8.87
C LEU A 193 2.89 -6.72 -9.06
N VAL A 194 4.05 -7.35 -8.87
CA VAL A 194 4.30 -8.75 -9.17
C VAL A 194 4.49 -9.57 -7.90
N LEU A 195 3.71 -10.63 -7.73
CA LEU A 195 3.91 -11.62 -6.69
C LEU A 195 4.70 -12.82 -7.23
N HIS A 196 5.89 -13.04 -6.69
CA HIS A 196 6.67 -14.23 -7.02
C HIS A 196 6.26 -15.41 -6.15
N VAL A 197 6.03 -16.55 -6.78
CA VAL A 197 5.62 -17.78 -6.11
C VAL A 197 6.49 -18.96 -6.52
N GLN A 198 6.53 -19.99 -5.70
CA GLN A 198 7.20 -21.24 -5.99
C GLN A 198 6.25 -22.42 -5.78
N GLN A 199 6.47 -23.49 -6.50
CA GLN A 199 5.66 -24.70 -6.37
C GLN A 199 5.97 -25.41 -5.04
N ALA A 200 4.92 -25.79 -4.34
CA ALA A 200 4.98 -26.58 -3.13
C ALA A 200 4.59 -28.04 -3.39
N VAL A 201 4.87 -28.90 -2.43
CA VAL A 201 4.44 -30.31 -2.48
C VAL A 201 2.91 -30.38 -2.58
N GLY A 202 2.39 -31.28 -3.42
CA GLY A 202 0.95 -31.44 -3.61
C GLY A 202 0.32 -30.54 -4.68
N GLY A 203 1.15 -29.87 -5.51
CA GLY A 203 0.65 -29.08 -6.66
C GLY A 203 0.08 -27.71 -6.32
N THR A 204 0.25 -27.26 -5.07
CA THR A 204 -0.09 -25.89 -4.65
C THR A 204 1.08 -24.94 -4.85
N TRP A 205 0.79 -23.64 -4.75
CA TRP A 205 1.79 -22.59 -4.80
C TRP A 205 1.96 -21.96 -3.42
N VAL A 206 3.14 -21.40 -3.15
CA VAL A 206 3.44 -20.60 -1.95
C VAL A 206 4.21 -19.36 -2.35
N PRO A 207 4.12 -18.24 -1.60
CA PRO A 207 4.96 -17.08 -1.83
C PRO A 207 6.44 -17.48 -1.80
N PHE A 208 7.23 -16.91 -2.67
CA PHE A 208 8.70 -17.12 -2.66
C PHE A 208 9.32 -16.58 -1.37
N GLU A 209 8.85 -15.42 -0.94
CA GLU A 209 9.32 -14.80 0.29
C GLU A 209 8.55 -15.34 1.50
N THR A 210 9.28 -15.67 2.57
CA THR A 210 8.71 -16.21 3.80
C THR A 210 9.04 -15.30 4.99
N PRO A 211 8.19 -15.25 6.04
CA PRO A 211 8.41 -14.39 7.20
C PRO A 211 9.70 -14.73 7.97
N ASN A 212 10.12 -15.99 7.95
CA ASN A 212 11.33 -16.46 8.63
C ASN A 212 12.16 -17.29 7.64
N PRO A 213 12.95 -16.63 6.76
CA PRO A 213 13.81 -17.36 5.86
C PRO A 213 14.86 -18.15 6.66
N THR A 214 14.99 -19.45 6.39
CA THR A 214 16.09 -20.22 6.95
C THR A 214 17.41 -19.62 6.49
N PRO A 215 18.35 -19.30 7.40
CA PRO A 215 19.66 -18.78 6.99
C PRO A 215 20.32 -19.75 6.01
N CYS A 216 20.76 -19.26 4.87
CA CYS A 216 21.33 -20.08 3.79
C CYS A 216 22.66 -20.73 4.17
N CYS A 217 23.30 -20.28 5.23
CA CYS A 217 24.58 -20.79 5.73
C CYS A 217 24.55 -20.84 7.26
N ALA A 218 24.04 -21.93 7.80
CA ALA A 218 24.42 -22.32 9.14
C ALA A 218 25.85 -22.87 9.09
N ILE A 219 26.80 -22.04 9.49
CA ILE A 219 28.06 -22.43 10.14
C ILE A 219 28.99 -23.32 9.31
N HIS A 220 29.91 -22.72 8.60
CA HIS A 220 31.24 -23.28 8.46
C HIS A 220 32.09 -22.72 9.63
N ASN A 221 32.15 -23.47 10.72
CA ASN A 221 33.24 -23.41 11.69
C ASN A 221 34.42 -24.18 11.14
#